data_9932538f6317c2094f7c03b7f1a5f270
#
_entry.id   9932538f6317c2094f7c03b7f1a5f270
#
_cell.length_a   1.000
_cell.length_b   1.000
_cell.length_c   1.000
_cell.angle_alpha   90.00
_cell.angle_beta   90.00
_cell.angle_gamma   90.00
#
_symmetry.space_group_name_H-M   'P 1'
#
loop_
_entity.id
_entity.type
_entity.pdbx_description
1 polymer ?
#
loop_
_entity_poly.entity_id
_entity_poly.type
_entity_poly.pdbx_seq_one_letter_code
_entity_poly.pdbx_strand_id
1 'polypeptide(L)'
;MKTLYIHADFMEYETKKPTPVAEELPEGHKGGRAEEVLVAFITVEKKDEGKIEAVAQEAAKDLMDVSEKVGAARIMLYPYAHLSPELSDPKTGKDMLKRLEVVLNDMGAEVQRAPFGWYKSFKISCKGHPLSELSRDFEGVEEQVKRGEESFIVLLPDGTEVSPEEFKQGTECFQIMMQKEALKKEWPLAGEVKYLRLCKKFGIQWESMSDAGHMCFTSKGALMFDLCADYSWKIVNSVQGLSVYTVKGTNMFSLDEPPVAEHAKLFGDRLYMIHGEKRDFVLRYAACHQQFAMMRNWNISYKSLPYGAFEVADSYRMEQSGETMLCFRTRRMNMPDLHVICKDIPQSEDWFMKLDDRIYIEAGKLGRDYEMLVNFSSKEAYTQHKEMLLQILKKHNKPALLHFYPEGINYYWTVNIEYHILDDMKRAREIGTVQIDVGNAKRFGITYTDENGKKQYPIILHTAVIGTVERYLYTLFDTAVMMETQGKLGTLPVWVNPEQVRLLTVSDAHLPKATEMADKLQAMGIRVGLDDRGETVGKKVRQAKQDWVAYVIVVGDKEVSSETLSVYERAVNANVDMTIEQLAEKVMKETAGMPNRPLYMPREMSKQVDFS
;
A
#
# COMPACT_ATOMS: atom_id res chain seq x y z
N MET A 1 0.35 -6.35 -29.35
CA MET A 1 1.19 -6.35 -30.60
C MET A 1 2.61 -5.98 -30.21
N LYS A 2 3.59 -6.81 -30.51
CA LYS A 2 5.00 -6.52 -30.22
C LYS A 2 5.71 -5.90 -31.42
N THR A 3 6.55 -4.89 -31.17
CA THR A 3 7.33 -4.25 -32.20
C THR A 3 8.77 -4.01 -31.76
N LEU A 4 9.67 -4.01 -32.74
CA LEU A 4 11.04 -3.57 -32.61
C LEU A 4 11.28 -2.46 -33.63
N TYR A 5 11.54 -1.24 -33.17
CA TYR A 5 11.89 -0.12 -34.03
C TYR A 5 13.38 -0.04 -34.22
N ILE A 6 13.82 0.20 -35.47
CA ILE A 6 15.20 0.46 -35.80
C ILE A 6 15.28 1.73 -36.65
N HIS A 7 15.97 2.75 -36.16
CA HIS A 7 16.31 3.93 -36.96
C HIS A 7 17.52 3.62 -37.83
N ALA A 8 17.33 3.67 -39.13
CA ALA A 8 18.30 3.18 -40.08
C ALA A 8 18.61 4.21 -41.18
N ASP A 9 19.86 4.20 -41.67
CA ASP A 9 20.25 4.94 -42.90
C ASP A 9 19.48 4.40 -44.08
N PHE A 10 19.31 3.09 -44.18
CA PHE A 10 18.44 2.45 -45.13
C PHE A 10 17.96 1.09 -44.65
N MET A 11 16.80 0.67 -45.18
CA MET A 11 16.30 -0.68 -45.16
C MET A 11 15.94 -1.11 -46.56
N GLU A 12 16.45 -2.29 -46.98
CA GLU A 12 16.14 -2.90 -48.28
C GLU A 12 15.66 -4.34 -48.06
N TYR A 13 14.57 -4.75 -48.70
CA TYR A 13 14.12 -6.13 -48.67
C TYR A 13 13.80 -6.67 -50.08
N GLU A 14 13.90 -7.99 -50.20
CA GLU A 14 13.58 -8.69 -51.45
C GLU A 14 12.66 -9.89 -51.15
N THR A 15 11.54 -9.99 -51.86
CA THR A 15 10.60 -11.12 -51.73
C THR A 15 11.17 -12.37 -52.40
N LYS A 16 11.08 -13.54 -51.73
CA LYS A 16 11.63 -14.80 -52.22
C LYS A 16 10.50 -15.79 -52.62
N LYS A 17 9.83 -16.36 -51.60
CA LYS A 17 8.73 -17.34 -51.80
C LYS A 17 7.50 -16.96 -51.00
N PRO A 18 6.29 -17.12 -51.54
CA PRO A 18 5.06 -16.96 -50.79
C PRO A 18 4.86 -18.14 -49.83
N THR A 19 4.27 -17.86 -48.67
CA THR A 19 3.65 -18.87 -47.82
C THR A 19 2.18 -19.08 -48.21
N PRO A 20 1.48 -20.11 -47.72
CA PRO A 20 0.05 -20.31 -48.01
C PRO A 20 -0.86 -19.14 -47.61
N VAL A 21 -0.38 -18.23 -46.76
CA VAL A 21 -1.14 -17.07 -46.24
C VAL A 21 -0.63 -15.74 -46.80
N ALA A 22 0.22 -15.78 -47.83
CA ALA A 22 0.80 -14.62 -48.45
C ALA A 22 -0.27 -13.73 -49.10
N GLU A 23 -0.10 -12.41 -49.01
CA GLU A 23 -0.91 -11.46 -49.77
C GLU A 23 -0.47 -11.43 -51.25
N GLU A 24 -1.42 -11.16 -52.13
CA GLU A 24 -1.15 -11.00 -53.55
C GLU A 24 -0.31 -9.74 -53.79
N LEU A 25 0.68 -9.85 -54.67
CA LEU A 25 1.54 -8.75 -55.05
C LEU A 25 1.30 -8.34 -56.51
N PRO A 26 1.48 -7.05 -56.83
CA PRO A 26 1.48 -6.61 -58.21
C PRO A 26 2.51 -7.36 -59.05
N GLU A 27 2.21 -7.57 -60.33
CA GLU A 27 3.11 -8.25 -61.25
C GLU A 27 4.44 -7.50 -61.35
N GLY A 28 5.56 -8.23 -61.14
CA GLY A 28 6.90 -7.63 -61.15
C GLY A 28 7.40 -7.07 -59.78
N HIS A 29 6.63 -7.16 -58.70
CA HIS A 29 7.09 -6.74 -57.37
C HIS A 29 8.23 -7.63 -56.87
N LYS A 30 9.44 -7.07 -56.72
CA LYS A 30 10.64 -7.81 -56.30
C LYS A 30 11.10 -7.47 -54.88
N GLY A 31 10.65 -6.35 -54.33
CA GLY A 31 11.08 -5.87 -53.00
C GLY A 31 10.85 -4.36 -52.82
N GLY A 32 11.43 -3.80 -51.81
CA GLY A 32 11.39 -2.37 -51.50
C GLY A 32 12.64 -1.86 -50.81
N ARG A 33 12.89 -0.57 -50.94
CA ARG A 33 14.00 0.14 -50.26
C ARG A 33 13.51 1.50 -49.76
N ALA A 34 13.89 1.84 -48.56
CA ALA A 34 13.71 3.15 -47.94
C ALA A 34 15.00 3.64 -47.33
N GLU A 35 15.28 4.93 -47.41
CA GLU A 35 16.43 5.60 -46.82
C GLU A 35 15.95 6.60 -45.78
N GLU A 36 16.80 6.92 -44.77
CA GLU A 36 16.45 7.76 -43.61
C GLU A 36 15.13 7.29 -42.97
N VAL A 37 15.08 6.01 -42.51
CA VAL A 37 13.84 5.32 -42.23
C VAL A 37 13.78 4.80 -40.79
N LEU A 38 12.62 4.94 -40.15
CA LEU A 38 12.25 4.20 -38.96
C LEU A 38 11.59 2.88 -39.37
N VAL A 39 12.29 1.77 -39.18
CA VAL A 39 11.76 0.43 -39.49
C VAL A 39 11.06 -0.13 -38.26
N ALA A 40 9.79 -0.49 -38.41
CA ALA A 40 9.03 -1.21 -37.38
C ALA A 40 8.91 -2.69 -37.76
N PHE A 41 9.66 -3.56 -37.11
CA PHE A 41 9.44 -5.01 -37.16
C PHE A 41 8.24 -5.34 -36.28
N ILE A 42 7.18 -5.94 -36.85
CA ILE A 42 5.87 -6.08 -36.20
C ILE A 42 5.45 -7.54 -36.10
N THR A 43 5.16 -7.97 -34.88
CA THR A 43 4.49 -9.25 -34.57
C THR A 43 3.10 -8.96 -34.01
N VAL A 44 2.06 -9.42 -34.71
CA VAL A 44 0.68 -9.38 -34.21
C VAL A 44 0.41 -10.65 -33.42
N GLU A 45 -0.06 -10.48 -32.18
CA GLU A 45 -0.25 -11.55 -31.21
C GLU A 45 -1.74 -11.94 -31.09
N LYS A 46 -2.01 -13.12 -30.55
CA LYS A 46 -3.36 -13.63 -30.31
C LYS A 46 -4.21 -12.67 -29.45
N LYS A 47 -3.59 -11.97 -28.49
CA LYS A 47 -4.25 -10.95 -27.63
C LYS A 47 -4.78 -9.73 -28.42
N ASP A 48 -4.33 -9.52 -29.65
CA ASP A 48 -4.72 -8.38 -30.50
C ASP A 48 -5.97 -8.68 -31.34
N GLU A 49 -6.41 -9.94 -31.38
CA GLU A 49 -7.63 -10.35 -32.09
C GLU A 49 -8.85 -9.62 -31.51
N GLY A 50 -9.63 -9.00 -32.37
CA GLY A 50 -10.78 -8.17 -31.98
C GLY A 50 -10.46 -6.73 -31.55
N LYS A 51 -9.16 -6.32 -31.50
CA LYS A 51 -8.73 -4.98 -31.06
C LYS A 51 -7.95 -4.22 -32.13
N ILE A 52 -8.06 -4.58 -33.39
CA ILE A 52 -7.25 -4.06 -34.50
C ILE A 52 -7.22 -2.53 -34.49
N GLU A 53 -8.37 -1.87 -34.34
CA GLU A 53 -8.46 -0.41 -34.38
C GLU A 53 -7.67 0.25 -33.26
N ALA A 54 -7.91 -0.18 -32.01
CA ALA A 54 -7.28 0.41 -30.83
C ALA A 54 -5.76 0.21 -30.85
N VAL A 55 -5.28 -1.01 -31.18
CA VAL A 55 -3.86 -1.32 -31.27
C VAL A 55 -3.17 -0.53 -32.39
N ALA A 56 -3.82 -0.39 -33.55
CA ALA A 56 -3.26 0.37 -34.68
C ALA A 56 -3.15 1.87 -34.36
N GLN A 57 -4.15 2.45 -33.68
CA GLN A 57 -4.12 3.87 -33.26
C GLN A 57 -3.01 4.13 -32.23
N GLU A 58 -2.88 3.26 -31.23
CA GLU A 58 -1.84 3.36 -30.20
C GLU A 58 -0.43 3.27 -30.81
N ALA A 59 -0.21 2.26 -31.65
CA ALA A 59 1.09 2.06 -32.33
C ALA A 59 1.42 3.18 -33.32
N ALA A 60 0.44 3.72 -34.02
CA ALA A 60 0.65 4.83 -34.93
C ALA A 60 1.11 6.10 -34.20
N LYS A 61 0.51 6.43 -33.08
CA LYS A 61 0.92 7.58 -32.25
C LYS A 61 2.38 7.44 -31.78
N ASP A 62 2.76 6.27 -31.25
CA ASP A 62 4.13 6.03 -30.77
C ASP A 62 5.13 6.06 -31.94
N LEU A 63 4.79 5.48 -33.10
CA LEU A 63 5.64 5.53 -34.30
C LEU A 63 5.87 6.95 -34.80
N MET A 64 4.84 7.80 -34.80
CA MET A 64 4.95 9.21 -35.17
C MET A 64 5.86 9.97 -34.19
N ASP A 65 5.64 9.81 -32.90
CA ASP A 65 6.45 10.44 -31.83
C ASP A 65 7.93 10.04 -31.93
N VAL A 66 8.20 8.75 -32.12
CA VAL A 66 9.58 8.25 -32.28
C VAL A 66 10.18 8.74 -33.58
N SER A 67 9.44 8.72 -34.71
CA SER A 67 9.90 9.19 -36.00
C SER A 67 10.31 10.67 -35.96
N GLU A 68 9.52 11.51 -35.29
CA GLU A 68 9.83 12.93 -35.08
C GLU A 68 11.09 13.11 -34.21
N LYS A 69 11.19 12.40 -33.10
CA LYS A 69 12.34 12.47 -32.17
C LYS A 69 13.66 12.07 -32.80
N VAL A 70 13.64 11.08 -33.69
CA VAL A 70 14.88 10.61 -34.37
C VAL A 70 15.12 11.30 -35.70
N GLY A 71 14.16 12.11 -36.20
CA GLY A 71 14.27 12.81 -37.47
C GLY A 71 14.18 11.87 -38.68
N ALA A 72 13.46 10.74 -38.58
CA ALA A 72 13.29 9.81 -39.66
C ALA A 72 12.26 10.35 -40.69
N ALA A 73 12.62 10.42 -41.96
CA ALA A 73 11.76 10.93 -43.00
C ALA A 73 10.62 9.96 -43.39
N ARG A 74 10.80 8.67 -43.13
CA ARG A 74 9.92 7.58 -43.57
C ARG A 74 9.73 6.54 -42.48
N ILE A 75 8.59 5.82 -42.55
CA ILE A 75 8.30 4.66 -41.70
C ILE A 75 8.16 3.43 -42.58
N MET A 76 8.85 2.33 -42.22
CA MET A 76 8.68 1.05 -42.91
C MET A 76 8.05 0.04 -41.96
N LEU A 77 6.85 -0.44 -42.29
CA LEU A 77 6.18 -1.52 -41.55
C LEU A 77 6.63 -2.87 -42.12
N TYR A 78 7.30 -3.66 -41.27
CA TYR A 78 7.85 -4.94 -41.67
C TYR A 78 7.25 -6.09 -40.83
N PRO A 79 6.37 -6.94 -41.44
CA PRO A 79 5.84 -8.13 -40.74
C PRO A 79 6.95 -9.07 -40.35
N TYR A 80 7.07 -9.36 -39.02
CA TYR A 80 8.14 -10.13 -38.44
C TYR A 80 7.64 -11.03 -37.33
N ALA A 81 7.49 -12.35 -37.61
CA ALA A 81 6.84 -13.30 -36.71
C ALA A 81 7.70 -13.75 -35.51
N HIS A 82 8.94 -13.28 -35.38
CA HIS A 82 9.91 -13.84 -34.41
C HIS A 82 10.02 -13.07 -33.09
N LEU A 83 9.21 -12.01 -32.86
CA LEU A 83 9.24 -11.27 -31.59
C LEU A 83 8.33 -11.90 -30.52
N SER A 84 7.46 -12.84 -30.90
CA SER A 84 6.58 -13.54 -29.98
C SER A 84 6.28 -14.97 -30.44
N PRO A 85 6.13 -15.94 -29.51
CA PRO A 85 5.64 -17.27 -29.82
C PRO A 85 4.11 -17.33 -30.01
N GLU A 86 3.36 -16.31 -29.55
CA GLU A 86 1.88 -16.29 -29.54
C GLU A 86 1.31 -15.51 -30.70
N LEU A 87 1.43 -16.03 -31.92
CA LEU A 87 0.98 -15.35 -33.12
C LEU A 87 -0.56 -15.34 -33.23
N SER A 88 -1.11 -14.21 -33.73
CA SER A 88 -2.51 -14.13 -34.16
C SER A 88 -2.80 -15.04 -35.37
N ASP A 89 -4.08 -15.21 -35.70
CA ASP A 89 -4.43 -15.77 -37.00
C ASP A 89 -3.91 -14.89 -38.14
N PRO A 90 -3.59 -15.47 -39.32
CA PRO A 90 -2.98 -14.73 -40.44
C PRO A 90 -3.84 -13.59 -41.00
N LYS A 91 -5.17 -13.69 -40.89
CA LYS A 91 -6.08 -12.66 -41.34
C LYS A 91 -5.96 -11.43 -40.46
N THR A 92 -6.02 -11.61 -39.12
CA THR A 92 -5.83 -10.52 -38.14
C THR A 92 -4.47 -9.85 -38.33
N GLY A 93 -3.38 -10.65 -38.50
CA GLY A 93 -2.05 -10.10 -38.75
C GLY A 93 -1.98 -9.21 -39.99
N LYS A 94 -2.62 -9.62 -41.11
CA LYS A 94 -2.69 -8.85 -42.34
C LYS A 94 -3.55 -7.57 -42.17
N ASP A 95 -4.71 -7.70 -41.54
CA ASP A 95 -5.65 -6.59 -41.36
C ASP A 95 -5.06 -5.53 -40.42
N MET A 96 -4.34 -5.92 -39.37
CA MET A 96 -3.61 -5.03 -38.48
C MET A 96 -2.59 -4.17 -39.22
N LEU A 97 -1.72 -4.80 -40.03
CA LEU A 97 -0.69 -4.07 -40.75
C LEU A 97 -1.27 -3.09 -41.77
N LYS A 98 -2.35 -3.48 -42.47
CA LYS A 98 -3.08 -2.59 -43.40
C LYS A 98 -3.73 -1.43 -42.65
N ARG A 99 -4.33 -1.70 -41.50
CA ARG A 99 -4.96 -0.64 -40.68
C ARG A 99 -3.93 0.36 -40.16
N LEU A 100 -2.79 -0.14 -39.65
CA LEU A 100 -1.70 0.70 -39.19
C LEU A 100 -1.13 1.58 -40.30
N GLU A 101 -0.97 1.04 -41.53
CA GLU A 101 -0.55 1.79 -42.73
C GLU A 101 -1.53 2.93 -43.03
N VAL A 102 -2.85 2.68 -43.00
CA VAL A 102 -3.87 3.70 -43.22
C VAL A 102 -3.80 4.79 -42.16
N VAL A 103 -3.76 4.42 -40.87
CA VAL A 103 -3.72 5.39 -39.74
C VAL A 103 -2.49 6.29 -39.84
N LEU A 104 -1.32 5.74 -40.13
CA LEU A 104 -0.08 6.51 -40.26
C LEU A 104 -0.12 7.47 -41.48
N ASN A 105 -0.69 7.03 -42.60
CA ASN A 105 -0.87 7.90 -43.77
C ASN A 105 -1.86 9.04 -43.47
N ASP A 106 -2.96 8.76 -42.74
CA ASP A 106 -3.94 9.77 -42.31
C ASP A 106 -3.30 10.80 -41.35
N MET A 107 -2.28 10.39 -40.59
CA MET A 107 -1.46 11.26 -39.72
C MET A 107 -0.36 12.02 -40.49
N GLY A 108 -0.21 11.80 -41.79
CA GLY A 108 0.73 12.50 -42.63
C GLY A 108 2.12 11.88 -42.76
N ALA A 109 2.33 10.65 -42.33
CA ALA A 109 3.60 9.94 -42.47
C ALA A 109 3.79 9.40 -43.91
N GLU A 110 5.04 9.40 -44.39
CA GLU A 110 5.41 8.64 -45.61
C GLU A 110 5.68 7.17 -45.18
N VAL A 111 4.74 6.28 -45.53
CA VAL A 111 4.76 4.89 -45.04
C VAL A 111 5.02 3.94 -46.22
N GLN A 112 5.92 2.97 -45.98
CA GLN A 112 6.09 1.80 -46.85
C GLN A 112 5.79 0.53 -46.03
N ARG A 113 5.05 -0.41 -46.64
CA ARG A 113 4.76 -1.69 -45.98
C ARG A 113 5.34 -2.86 -46.75
N ALA A 114 6.17 -3.67 -46.09
CA ALA A 114 6.63 -4.93 -46.65
C ALA A 114 5.49 -5.97 -46.66
N PRO A 115 5.37 -6.83 -47.71
CA PRO A 115 4.24 -7.71 -47.86
C PRO A 115 4.16 -8.79 -46.77
N PHE A 116 2.93 -9.07 -46.34
CA PHE A 116 2.65 -10.11 -45.36
C PHE A 116 2.74 -11.52 -45.94
N GLY A 117 3.26 -12.47 -45.17
CA GLY A 117 3.24 -13.89 -45.56
C GLY A 117 4.27 -14.30 -46.61
N TRP A 118 5.26 -13.46 -46.92
CA TRP A 118 6.35 -13.76 -47.85
C TRP A 118 7.66 -14.04 -47.10
N TYR A 119 8.42 -15.04 -47.54
CA TYR A 119 9.85 -15.12 -47.19
C TYR A 119 10.59 -13.97 -47.86
N LYS A 120 11.37 -13.25 -47.05
CA LYS A 120 12.09 -12.04 -47.50
C LYS A 120 13.53 -12.10 -47.01
N SER A 121 14.48 -11.71 -47.84
CA SER A 121 15.81 -11.30 -47.40
C SER A 121 15.79 -9.80 -47.14
N PHE A 122 16.57 -9.30 -46.20
CA PHE A 122 16.70 -7.87 -46.00
C PHE A 122 18.14 -7.47 -45.62
N LYS A 123 18.43 -6.19 -45.84
CA LYS A 123 19.63 -5.49 -45.38
C LYS A 123 19.19 -4.23 -44.65
N ILE A 124 19.80 -3.93 -43.52
CA ILE A 124 19.50 -2.75 -42.72
C ILE A 124 20.81 -2.16 -42.18
N SER A 125 20.93 -0.82 -42.20
CA SER A 125 22.05 -0.09 -41.59
C SER A 125 21.54 0.73 -40.42
N CYS A 126 21.65 0.21 -39.20
CA CYS A 126 21.22 0.90 -37.98
C CYS A 126 22.16 2.08 -37.66
N LYS A 127 21.60 3.23 -37.25
CA LYS A 127 22.36 4.47 -37.00
C LYS A 127 23.17 4.47 -35.69
N GLY A 128 22.88 3.61 -34.71
CA GLY A 128 23.71 3.44 -33.51
C GLY A 128 23.69 4.61 -32.53
N HIS A 129 22.57 5.26 -32.30
CA HIS A 129 22.36 6.27 -31.25
C HIS A 129 21.38 5.75 -30.18
N PRO A 130 21.22 6.40 -28.99
CA PRO A 130 20.41 5.86 -27.88
C PRO A 130 18.95 5.53 -28.21
N LEU A 131 18.36 6.12 -29.24
CA LEU A 131 17.00 5.87 -29.70
C LEU A 131 16.95 5.08 -31.03
N SER A 132 18.05 4.49 -31.45
CA SER A 132 18.11 3.76 -32.72
C SER A 132 17.48 2.38 -32.67
N GLU A 133 17.31 1.81 -31.48
CA GLU A 133 16.71 0.49 -31.28
C GLU A 133 15.75 0.56 -30.09
N LEU A 134 14.44 0.34 -30.33
CA LEU A 134 13.40 0.44 -29.29
C LEU A 134 12.41 -0.73 -29.39
N SER A 135 12.25 -1.48 -28.31
CA SER A 135 11.18 -2.47 -28.21
C SER A 135 9.90 -1.83 -27.66
N ARG A 136 8.73 -2.23 -28.19
CA ARG A 136 7.41 -1.77 -27.76
C ARG A 136 6.44 -2.95 -27.69
N ASP A 137 5.49 -2.86 -26.75
CA ASP A 137 4.35 -3.76 -26.65
C ASP A 137 3.07 -2.94 -26.57
N PHE A 138 2.12 -3.19 -27.49
CA PHE A 138 0.85 -2.49 -27.59
C PHE A 138 -0.28 -3.44 -27.25
N GLU A 139 -1.21 -3.01 -26.39
CA GLU A 139 -2.31 -3.84 -25.93
C GLU A 139 -3.68 -3.42 -26.48
N GLY A 140 -3.71 -2.33 -27.22
CA GLY A 140 -4.94 -1.75 -27.73
C GLY A 140 -5.80 -1.29 -26.56
N VAL A 141 -5.31 -0.31 -25.83
CA VAL A 141 -6.17 0.39 -24.87
C VAL A 141 -7.26 1.05 -25.71
N GLU A 142 -8.51 0.55 -25.61
CA GLU A 142 -9.65 1.31 -26.13
C GLU A 142 -9.49 2.74 -25.65
N GLU A 143 -9.67 3.72 -26.55
CA GLU A 143 -9.57 5.15 -26.20
C GLU A 143 -10.19 5.33 -24.84
N GLN A 144 -9.37 5.74 -23.89
CA GLN A 144 -9.89 6.11 -22.58
C GLN A 144 -11.02 7.09 -22.89
N VAL A 145 -12.25 6.67 -22.65
CA VAL A 145 -13.40 7.57 -22.53
C VAL A 145 -12.82 8.83 -21.91
N LYS A 146 -12.89 9.99 -22.56
CA LYS A 146 -12.32 11.26 -22.08
C LYS A 146 -12.57 11.27 -20.59
N ARG A 147 -11.52 10.99 -19.78
CA ARG A 147 -11.66 10.98 -18.32
C ARG A 147 -12.10 12.38 -18.01
N GLY A 148 -13.27 12.52 -17.41
CA GLY A 148 -13.67 13.78 -16.82
C GLY A 148 -12.50 14.30 -15.99
N GLU A 149 -12.35 15.60 -15.87
CA GLU A 149 -11.28 16.16 -15.04
C GLU A 149 -11.56 15.85 -13.57
N GLU A 150 -10.51 15.46 -12.83
CA GLU A 150 -10.57 15.40 -11.36
C GLU A 150 -10.93 16.79 -10.85
N SER A 151 -11.76 16.87 -9.81
CA SER A 151 -12.08 18.15 -9.19
C SER A 151 -12.01 18.05 -7.67
N PHE A 152 -11.67 19.17 -7.03
CA PHE A 152 -11.55 19.25 -5.59
C PHE A 152 -12.35 20.42 -5.04
N ILE A 153 -12.94 20.25 -3.87
CA ILE A 153 -13.54 21.30 -3.06
C ILE A 153 -13.20 21.09 -1.59
N VAL A 154 -13.22 22.15 -0.81
CA VAL A 154 -13.14 22.11 0.66
C VAL A 154 -14.55 22.24 1.20
N LEU A 155 -15.02 21.25 1.96
CA LEU A 155 -16.31 21.28 2.65
C LEU A 155 -16.09 21.63 4.12
N LEU A 156 -16.78 22.68 4.58
CA LEU A 156 -16.75 23.14 5.96
C LEU A 156 -17.85 22.46 6.82
N PRO A 157 -17.70 22.45 8.16
CA PRO A 157 -18.69 21.85 9.05
C PRO A 157 -20.10 22.46 8.96
N ASP A 158 -20.23 23.72 8.53
CA ASP A 158 -21.52 24.38 8.31
C ASP A 158 -22.17 24.06 6.95
N GLY A 159 -21.48 23.28 6.11
CA GLY A 159 -21.94 22.88 4.78
C GLY A 159 -21.47 23.82 3.65
N THR A 160 -20.70 24.85 3.97
CA THR A 160 -20.11 25.76 2.96
C THR A 160 -19.06 25.02 2.14
N GLU A 161 -19.12 25.15 0.83
CA GLU A 161 -18.15 24.61 -0.13
C GLU A 161 -17.26 25.74 -0.63
N VAL A 162 -15.94 25.56 -0.55
CA VAL A 162 -14.92 26.57 -0.92
C VAL A 162 -13.91 25.94 -1.87
N SER A 163 -13.43 26.74 -2.83
CA SER A 163 -12.34 26.29 -3.72
C SER A 163 -11.04 26.11 -2.93
N PRO A 164 -10.21 25.09 -3.23
CA PRO A 164 -8.91 24.89 -2.59
C PRO A 164 -7.97 26.09 -2.74
N GLU A 165 -8.07 26.85 -3.84
CA GLU A 165 -7.26 28.04 -4.09
C GLU A 165 -7.61 29.19 -3.13
N GLU A 166 -8.87 29.31 -2.73
CA GLU A 166 -9.38 30.37 -1.86
C GLU A 166 -9.28 30.03 -0.38
N PHE A 167 -9.24 28.73 -0.05
CA PHE A 167 -9.23 28.28 1.34
C PHE A 167 -7.84 28.46 1.99
N LYS A 168 -7.77 29.31 3.03
CA LYS A 168 -6.51 29.63 3.75
C LYS A 168 -6.53 29.23 5.23
N GLN A 169 -7.62 28.65 5.71
CA GLN A 169 -7.81 28.23 7.09
C GLN A 169 -7.45 26.76 7.30
N GLY A 170 -7.61 26.28 8.54
CA GLY A 170 -7.31 24.89 8.90
C GLY A 170 -5.92 24.71 9.49
N THR A 171 -5.59 23.48 9.81
CA THR A 171 -4.29 23.12 10.39
C THR A 171 -3.17 23.12 9.35
N GLU A 172 -1.91 23.11 9.81
CA GLU A 172 -0.74 22.95 8.93
C GLU A 172 -0.85 21.66 8.11
N CYS A 173 -1.31 20.55 8.72
CA CYS A 173 -1.50 19.29 8.04
C CYS A 173 -2.52 19.40 6.90
N PHE A 174 -3.68 20.02 7.15
CA PHE A 174 -4.71 20.22 6.14
C PHE A 174 -4.21 21.04 4.96
N GLN A 175 -3.49 22.14 5.24
CA GLN A 175 -2.94 22.99 4.19
C GLN A 175 -1.92 22.25 3.31
N ILE A 176 -1.02 21.47 3.91
CA ILE A 176 -0.03 20.66 3.17
C ILE A 176 -0.73 19.59 2.34
N MET A 177 -1.71 18.87 2.91
CA MET A 177 -2.50 17.86 2.21
C MET A 177 -3.21 18.48 0.99
N MET A 178 -3.92 19.58 1.19
CA MET A 178 -4.64 20.29 0.14
C MET A 178 -3.71 20.79 -0.97
N GLN A 179 -2.56 21.38 -0.62
CA GLN A 179 -1.58 21.85 -1.61
C GLN A 179 -1.02 20.72 -2.45
N LYS A 180 -0.75 19.56 -1.84
CA LYS A 180 -0.23 18.40 -2.53
C LYS A 180 -1.30 17.74 -3.40
N GLU A 181 -2.47 17.43 -2.84
CA GLU A 181 -3.48 16.62 -3.51
C GLU A 181 -4.30 17.43 -4.53
N ALA A 182 -4.78 18.62 -4.16
CA ALA A 182 -5.62 19.43 -5.05
C ALA A 182 -4.82 20.39 -5.94
N LEU A 183 -3.80 21.06 -5.39
CA LEU A 183 -3.04 22.08 -6.12
C LEU A 183 -1.77 21.52 -6.79
N LYS A 184 -1.50 20.22 -6.66
CA LYS A 184 -0.36 19.48 -7.26
C LYS A 184 1.00 20.16 -7.00
N LYS A 185 1.14 20.86 -5.86
CA LYS A 185 2.40 21.49 -5.48
C LYS A 185 3.33 20.48 -4.85
N GLU A 186 4.57 20.45 -5.33
CA GLU A 186 5.61 19.66 -4.72
C GLU A 186 6.05 20.29 -3.38
N TRP A 187 6.26 19.44 -2.37
CA TRP A 187 6.78 19.86 -1.08
C TRP A 187 8.22 19.39 -0.97
N PRO A 188 9.20 20.31 -0.82
CA PRO A 188 10.60 19.94 -0.77
C PRO A 188 10.87 19.04 0.44
N LEU A 189 11.50 17.92 0.20
CA LEU A 189 12.01 17.04 1.24
C LEU A 189 13.25 17.67 1.84
N ALA A 190 13.12 18.28 3.02
CA ALA A 190 14.25 18.83 3.73
C ALA A 190 14.47 18.10 5.06
N GLY A 191 15.68 17.58 5.26
CA GLY A 191 16.12 17.02 6.54
C GLY A 191 16.31 15.50 6.55
N GLU A 192 16.85 15.02 7.67
CA GLU A 192 17.09 13.60 7.95
C GLU A 192 15.82 12.92 8.44
N VAL A 193 15.58 11.69 7.97
CA VAL A 193 14.42 10.86 8.37
C VAL A 193 14.71 10.21 9.72
N LYS A 194 14.43 10.94 10.81
CA LYS A 194 14.88 10.61 12.18
C LYS A 194 14.28 9.31 12.74
N TYR A 195 13.06 8.92 12.38
CA TYR A 195 12.43 7.70 12.92
C TYR A 195 13.20 6.43 12.51
N LEU A 196 14.00 6.45 11.43
CA LEU A 196 14.81 5.30 10.97
C LEU A 196 15.82 4.84 12.03
N ARG A 197 16.33 5.75 12.87
CA ARG A 197 17.18 5.35 14.00
C ARG A 197 16.45 4.48 15.03
N LEU A 198 15.12 4.68 15.19
CA LEU A 198 14.30 3.84 16.06
C LEU A 198 14.04 2.47 15.41
N CYS A 199 13.77 2.46 14.09
CA CYS A 199 13.71 1.20 13.36
C CYS A 199 14.98 0.36 13.58
N LYS A 200 16.16 0.96 13.35
CA LYS A 200 17.45 0.28 13.61
C LYS A 200 17.59 -0.16 15.06
N LYS A 201 17.25 0.69 16.03
CA LYS A 201 17.32 0.39 17.46
C LYS A 201 16.47 -0.82 17.85
N PHE A 202 15.28 -0.96 17.30
CA PHE A 202 14.37 -2.07 17.59
C PHE A 202 14.52 -3.24 16.63
N GLY A 203 15.54 -3.23 15.76
CA GLY A 203 15.86 -4.32 14.84
C GLY A 203 14.80 -4.49 13.75
N ILE A 204 14.37 -3.39 13.18
CA ILE A 204 13.47 -3.33 12.02
C ILE A 204 14.27 -2.82 10.83
N GLN A 205 14.37 -3.60 9.77
CA GLN A 205 15.21 -3.29 8.62
C GLN A 205 14.67 -3.90 7.32
N TRP A 206 15.23 -3.50 6.19
CA TRP A 206 14.97 -4.17 4.94
C TRP A 206 15.59 -5.55 4.90
N GLU A 207 14.89 -6.53 4.33
CA GLU A 207 15.42 -7.87 4.11
C GLU A 207 16.33 -7.89 2.88
N SER A 208 17.60 -8.22 3.08
CA SER A 208 18.62 -8.19 2.03
C SER A 208 18.52 -9.36 1.02
N MET A 209 17.84 -10.46 1.39
CA MET A 209 17.65 -11.63 0.55
C MET A 209 16.34 -11.59 -0.26
N SER A 210 15.59 -10.50 -0.15
CA SER A 210 14.36 -10.27 -0.89
C SER A 210 14.51 -9.06 -1.82
N ASP A 211 13.46 -8.70 -2.53
CA ASP A 211 13.47 -7.45 -3.29
C ASP A 211 13.34 -6.23 -2.35
N ALA A 212 13.67 -5.05 -2.87
CA ALA A 212 13.55 -3.80 -2.11
C ALA A 212 12.09 -3.57 -1.67
N GLY A 213 11.88 -3.27 -0.38
CA GLY A 213 10.53 -3.01 0.16
C GLY A 213 9.94 -4.14 1.00
N HIS A 214 10.66 -5.25 1.18
CA HIS A 214 10.34 -6.27 2.17
C HIS A 214 11.11 -6.01 3.46
N MET A 215 10.43 -6.12 4.60
CA MET A 215 11.02 -5.87 5.91
C MET A 215 11.25 -7.17 6.67
N CYS A 216 12.30 -7.18 7.50
CA CYS A 216 12.52 -8.19 8.53
C CYS A 216 12.63 -7.55 9.92
N PHE A 217 12.40 -8.37 10.94
CA PHE A 217 12.31 -7.96 12.33
C PHE A 217 13.17 -8.88 13.21
N THR A 218 14.08 -8.32 13.99
CA THR A 218 14.73 -9.07 15.05
C THR A 218 13.82 -9.15 16.29
N SER A 219 14.22 -9.83 17.34
CA SER A 219 13.36 -10.16 18.50
C SER A 219 12.58 -8.97 19.07
N LYS A 220 13.20 -7.79 19.20
CA LYS A 220 12.50 -6.59 19.71
C LYS A 220 11.44 -6.09 18.73
N GLY A 221 11.80 -5.95 17.48
CA GLY A 221 10.88 -5.52 16.43
C GLY A 221 9.74 -6.51 16.20
N ALA A 222 10.03 -7.82 16.23
CA ALA A 222 9.02 -8.87 16.08
C ALA A 222 8.00 -8.83 17.24
N LEU A 223 8.45 -8.63 18.48
CA LEU A 223 7.56 -8.46 19.62
C LEU A 223 6.66 -7.22 19.46
N MET A 224 7.23 -6.08 19.07
CA MET A 224 6.47 -4.85 18.83
C MET A 224 5.44 -5.04 17.71
N PHE A 225 5.84 -5.71 16.62
CA PHE A 225 4.95 -6.02 15.51
C PHE A 225 3.76 -6.86 15.96
N ASP A 226 4.02 -7.96 16.66
CA ASP A 226 2.97 -8.85 17.16
C ASP A 226 2.04 -8.17 18.17
N LEU A 227 2.58 -7.32 19.06
CA LEU A 227 1.76 -6.52 19.97
C LEU A 227 0.83 -5.55 19.21
N CYS A 228 1.32 -4.91 18.14
CA CYS A 228 0.49 -4.03 17.31
C CYS A 228 -0.59 -4.81 16.54
N ALA A 229 -0.26 -6.00 16.04
CA ALA A 229 -1.23 -6.88 15.39
C ALA A 229 -2.33 -7.35 16.37
N ASP A 230 -1.95 -7.79 17.57
CA ASP A 230 -2.90 -8.14 18.63
C ASP A 230 -3.75 -6.94 19.07
N TYR A 231 -3.16 -5.74 19.07
CA TYR A 231 -3.89 -4.51 19.38
C TYR A 231 -4.96 -4.22 18.35
N SER A 232 -4.67 -4.38 17.07
CA SER A 232 -5.68 -4.20 16.02
C SER A 232 -6.89 -5.12 16.20
N TRP A 233 -6.66 -6.39 16.57
CA TRP A 233 -7.71 -7.34 16.90
C TRP A 233 -8.55 -6.89 18.12
N LYS A 234 -7.90 -6.41 19.17
CA LYS A 234 -8.59 -5.86 20.36
C LYS A 234 -9.47 -4.66 19.99
N ILE A 235 -8.97 -3.75 19.15
CA ILE A 235 -9.72 -2.58 18.70
C ILE A 235 -11.03 -3.00 18.04
N VAL A 236 -10.96 -3.85 17.03
CA VAL A 236 -12.16 -4.23 16.27
C VAL A 236 -13.18 -5.01 17.11
N ASN A 237 -12.72 -5.85 18.02
CA ASN A 237 -13.60 -6.59 18.93
C ASN A 237 -14.16 -5.74 20.09
N SER A 238 -13.65 -4.52 20.29
CA SER A 238 -14.18 -3.57 21.27
C SER A 238 -15.23 -2.63 20.69
N VAL A 239 -15.51 -2.70 19.37
CA VAL A 239 -16.56 -1.90 18.75
C VAL A 239 -17.92 -2.43 19.19
N GLN A 240 -18.61 -1.64 20.00
CA GLN A 240 -19.87 -2.05 20.64
C GLN A 240 -20.96 -2.34 19.61
N GLY A 241 -21.59 -3.50 19.74
CA GLY A 241 -22.69 -3.92 18.87
C GLY A 241 -22.28 -4.58 17.56
N LEU A 242 -20.97 -4.80 17.32
CA LEU A 242 -20.44 -5.52 16.17
C LEU A 242 -19.97 -6.93 16.57
N SER A 243 -20.57 -7.96 15.98
CA SER A 243 -20.04 -9.33 16.09
C SER A 243 -18.94 -9.50 15.03
N VAL A 244 -17.70 -9.77 15.45
CA VAL A 244 -16.55 -9.90 14.54
C VAL A 244 -16.13 -11.36 14.41
N TYR A 245 -16.07 -11.85 13.18
CA TYR A 245 -15.52 -13.17 12.83
C TYR A 245 -14.09 -13.02 12.36
N THR A 246 -13.16 -13.63 13.07
CA THR A 246 -11.75 -13.69 12.62
C THR A 246 -11.61 -14.80 11.59
N VAL A 247 -11.07 -14.44 10.43
CA VAL A 247 -10.83 -15.37 9.31
C VAL A 247 -9.36 -15.38 8.94
N LYS A 248 -8.94 -16.35 8.13
CA LYS A 248 -7.58 -16.41 7.61
C LYS A 248 -7.60 -16.96 6.18
N GLY A 249 -6.97 -16.23 5.27
CA GLY A 249 -6.93 -16.56 3.86
C GLY A 249 -5.56 -16.96 3.35
N THR A 250 -5.45 -17.11 2.03
CA THR A 250 -4.21 -17.41 1.32
C THR A 250 -3.51 -16.14 0.88
N ASN A 251 -2.23 -16.25 0.49
CA ASN A 251 -1.44 -15.12 -0.01
C ASN A 251 -1.36 -15.07 -1.54
N MET A 252 -2.14 -15.88 -2.23
CA MET A 252 -2.09 -16.02 -3.69
C MET A 252 -3.49 -16.23 -4.25
N PHE A 253 -3.80 -15.59 -5.38
CA PHE A 253 -5.06 -15.70 -6.09
C PHE A 253 -4.85 -16.20 -7.51
N SER A 254 -5.80 -17.00 -8.04
CA SER A 254 -5.84 -17.37 -9.45
C SER A 254 -6.41 -16.24 -10.29
N LEU A 255 -5.79 -15.93 -11.41
CA LEU A 255 -6.32 -14.99 -12.40
C LEU A 255 -7.45 -15.59 -13.27
N ASP A 256 -7.76 -16.89 -13.12
CA ASP A 256 -8.96 -17.49 -13.73
C ASP A 256 -10.26 -17.07 -13.03
N GLU A 257 -10.17 -16.50 -11.80
CA GLU A 257 -11.32 -15.96 -11.07
C GLU A 257 -11.67 -14.57 -11.60
N PRO A 258 -12.82 -14.37 -12.27
CA PRO A 258 -13.16 -13.10 -12.92
C PRO A 258 -13.08 -11.87 -12.01
N PRO A 259 -13.58 -11.90 -10.74
CA PRO A 259 -13.48 -10.74 -9.84
C PRO A 259 -12.04 -10.34 -9.52
N VAL A 260 -11.14 -11.32 -9.46
CA VAL A 260 -9.69 -11.09 -9.24
C VAL A 260 -9.07 -10.49 -10.49
N ALA A 261 -9.30 -11.11 -11.66
CA ALA A 261 -8.73 -10.67 -12.93
C ALA A 261 -9.16 -9.23 -13.31
N GLU A 262 -10.44 -8.89 -13.12
CA GLU A 262 -10.94 -7.54 -13.37
C GLU A 262 -10.28 -6.49 -12.45
N HIS A 263 -10.17 -6.79 -11.18
CA HIS A 263 -9.57 -5.86 -10.21
C HIS A 263 -8.05 -5.75 -10.39
N ALA A 264 -7.37 -6.84 -10.76
CA ALA A 264 -5.93 -6.86 -11.02
C ALA A 264 -5.54 -5.88 -12.13
N LYS A 265 -6.38 -5.70 -13.16
CA LYS A 265 -6.14 -4.72 -14.24
C LYS A 265 -5.97 -3.29 -13.73
N LEU A 266 -6.59 -2.93 -12.60
CA LEU A 266 -6.46 -1.59 -12.00
C LEU A 266 -5.10 -1.37 -11.33
N PHE A 267 -4.37 -2.45 -10.99
CA PHE A 267 -3.06 -2.38 -10.34
C PHE A 267 -1.89 -2.38 -11.34
N GLY A 268 -2.10 -2.86 -12.58
CA GLY A 268 -1.07 -2.87 -13.62
C GLY A 268 0.25 -3.48 -13.14
N ASP A 269 1.35 -2.74 -13.30
CA ASP A 269 2.71 -3.16 -12.95
C ASP A 269 2.97 -3.32 -11.43
N ARG A 270 1.98 -2.99 -10.58
CA ARG A 270 2.10 -3.16 -9.12
C ARG A 270 1.78 -4.58 -8.64
N LEU A 271 1.64 -5.53 -9.52
CA LEU A 271 1.34 -6.92 -9.21
C LEU A 271 2.60 -7.79 -9.20
N TYR A 272 2.68 -8.71 -8.21
CA TYR A 272 3.62 -9.82 -8.23
C TYR A 272 2.98 -11.01 -8.94
N MET A 273 3.36 -11.23 -10.19
CA MET A 273 2.84 -12.32 -11.02
C MET A 273 3.59 -13.61 -10.76
N ILE A 274 2.87 -14.73 -10.75
CA ILE A 274 3.43 -16.08 -10.60
C ILE A 274 2.90 -16.92 -11.76
N HIS A 275 3.79 -17.33 -12.64
CA HIS A 275 3.46 -18.16 -13.80
C HIS A 275 3.51 -19.65 -13.40
N GLY A 276 2.38 -20.32 -13.46
CA GLY A 276 2.28 -21.75 -13.25
C GLY A 276 2.20 -22.52 -14.56
N GLU A 277 2.34 -23.87 -14.53
CA GLU A 277 2.31 -24.70 -15.74
C GLU A 277 1.00 -24.61 -16.53
N LYS A 278 -0.13 -24.36 -15.88
CA LYS A 278 -1.48 -24.40 -16.48
C LYS A 278 -2.27 -23.11 -16.32
N ARG A 279 -1.87 -22.25 -15.41
CA ARG A 279 -2.58 -21.00 -15.09
C ARG A 279 -1.68 -20.02 -14.37
N ASP A 280 -2.02 -18.75 -14.46
CA ASP A 280 -1.33 -17.67 -13.79
C ASP A 280 -1.98 -17.33 -12.45
N PHE A 281 -1.13 -16.92 -11.52
CA PHE A 281 -1.51 -16.46 -10.21
C PHE A 281 -0.92 -15.08 -9.95
N VAL A 282 -1.46 -14.41 -8.93
CA VAL A 282 -0.96 -13.15 -8.42
C VAL A 282 -0.84 -13.24 -6.90
N LEU A 283 0.23 -12.68 -6.32
CA LEU A 283 0.29 -12.51 -4.88
C LEU A 283 -0.83 -11.58 -4.42
N ARG A 284 -1.32 -11.78 -3.20
CA ARG A 284 -2.43 -11.05 -2.61
C ARG A 284 -2.13 -9.55 -2.56
N TYR A 285 -2.64 -8.79 -3.52
CA TYR A 285 -2.48 -7.34 -3.63
C TYR A 285 -3.61 -6.54 -2.97
N ALA A 286 -4.76 -7.21 -2.74
CA ALA A 286 -5.93 -6.70 -2.05
C ALA A 286 -6.34 -7.69 -0.95
N ALA A 287 -6.34 -7.23 0.29
CA ALA A 287 -6.60 -8.09 1.44
C ALA A 287 -8.03 -8.66 1.45
N CYS A 288 -9.01 -7.89 0.97
CA CYS A 288 -10.44 -8.18 0.99
C CYS A 288 -10.89 -9.41 0.17
N HIS A 289 -10.27 -9.70 -0.98
CA HIS A 289 -10.76 -10.72 -1.93
C HIS A 289 -10.90 -12.10 -1.30
N GLN A 290 -10.01 -12.48 -0.40
CA GLN A 290 -10.06 -13.77 0.28
C GLN A 290 -11.25 -13.88 1.22
N GLN A 291 -11.55 -12.80 1.96
CA GLN A 291 -12.72 -12.76 2.83
C GLN A 291 -14.01 -12.84 2.00
N PHE A 292 -14.06 -12.15 0.86
CA PHE A 292 -15.22 -12.18 -0.05
C PHE A 292 -15.43 -13.57 -0.67
N ALA A 293 -14.35 -14.23 -1.07
CA ALA A 293 -14.42 -15.61 -1.59
C ALA A 293 -14.97 -16.60 -0.54
N MET A 294 -14.66 -16.41 0.75
CA MET A 294 -15.25 -17.19 1.84
C MET A 294 -16.72 -16.84 2.04
N MET A 295 -17.05 -15.54 2.10
CA MET A 295 -18.42 -15.06 2.37
C MET A 295 -19.42 -15.47 1.30
N ARG A 296 -18.99 -15.68 0.06
CA ARG A 296 -19.83 -16.22 -1.04
C ARG A 296 -20.53 -17.50 -0.65
N ASN A 297 -19.90 -18.31 0.21
CA ASN A 297 -20.41 -19.61 0.65
C ASN A 297 -21.09 -19.56 2.02
N TRP A 298 -21.20 -18.39 2.64
CA TRP A 298 -21.84 -18.26 3.95
C TRP A 298 -23.36 -18.12 3.82
N ASN A 299 -24.08 -18.71 4.77
CA ASN A 299 -25.51 -18.57 4.85
C ASN A 299 -25.87 -17.36 5.74
N ILE A 300 -26.03 -16.19 5.12
CA ILE A 300 -26.22 -14.92 5.82
C ILE A 300 -27.73 -14.59 5.89
N SER A 301 -28.24 -14.29 7.08
CA SER A 301 -29.60 -13.80 7.32
C SER A 301 -29.55 -12.31 7.67
N TYR A 302 -30.59 -11.56 7.32
CA TYR A 302 -30.76 -10.17 7.75
C TYR A 302 -30.66 -9.98 9.28
N LYS A 303 -30.96 -11.02 10.07
CA LYS A 303 -30.87 -11.01 11.54
C LYS A 303 -29.43 -11.00 12.05
N SER A 304 -28.48 -11.46 11.25
CA SER A 304 -27.06 -11.46 11.60
C SER A 304 -26.34 -10.19 11.17
N LEU A 305 -27.01 -9.28 10.46
CA LEU A 305 -26.45 -8.01 10.02
C LEU A 305 -26.68 -6.89 11.05
N PRO A 306 -25.69 -6.02 11.31
CA PRO A 306 -24.36 -6.08 10.72
C PRO A 306 -23.44 -7.06 11.45
N TYR A 307 -22.44 -7.58 10.74
CA TYR A 307 -21.32 -8.30 11.34
C TYR A 307 -20.01 -7.88 10.67
N GLY A 308 -18.89 -8.09 11.36
CA GLY A 308 -17.55 -7.86 10.86
C GLY A 308 -16.82 -9.16 10.51
N ALA A 309 -16.04 -9.14 9.44
CA ALA A 309 -15.01 -10.15 9.17
C ALA A 309 -13.64 -9.47 9.25
N PHE A 310 -12.71 -10.08 9.99
CA PHE A 310 -11.42 -9.47 10.30
C PHE A 310 -10.27 -10.43 10.05
N GLU A 311 -9.19 -9.90 9.50
CA GLU A 311 -7.92 -10.60 9.31
C GLU A 311 -6.76 -9.61 9.40
N VAL A 312 -5.66 -10.00 10.06
CA VAL A 312 -4.35 -9.37 9.82
C VAL A 312 -3.75 -10.07 8.61
N ALA A 313 -3.93 -9.45 7.45
CA ALA A 313 -3.68 -10.04 6.15
C ALA A 313 -2.34 -9.59 5.56
N ASP A 314 -1.53 -10.53 5.06
CA ASP A 314 -0.42 -10.18 4.18
C ASP A 314 -0.95 -9.61 2.86
N SER A 315 -0.36 -8.52 2.40
CA SER A 315 -0.61 -7.93 1.09
C SER A 315 0.70 -7.54 0.41
N TYR A 316 0.73 -7.66 -0.92
CA TYR A 316 1.94 -7.49 -1.72
C TYR A 316 1.67 -6.52 -2.87
N ARG A 317 2.45 -5.46 -2.98
CA ARG A 317 2.37 -4.49 -4.08
C ARG A 317 3.76 -4.13 -4.54
N MET A 318 4.05 -4.28 -5.83
CA MET A 318 5.33 -3.92 -6.42
C MET A 318 5.41 -2.38 -6.53
N GLU A 319 5.68 -1.73 -5.40
CA GLU A 319 5.95 -0.31 -5.35
C GLU A 319 7.26 0.02 -6.07
N GLN A 320 7.34 1.17 -6.74
CA GLN A 320 8.56 1.59 -7.43
C GLN A 320 9.71 1.82 -6.45
N SER A 321 10.95 1.56 -6.89
CA SER A 321 12.13 1.60 -6.01
C SER A 321 12.34 2.93 -5.30
N GLY A 322 11.99 4.06 -5.91
CA GLY A 322 12.09 5.39 -5.29
C GLY A 322 10.97 5.73 -4.29
N GLU A 323 9.91 4.91 -4.22
CA GLU A 323 8.74 5.17 -3.39
C GLU A 323 8.76 4.41 -2.06
N THR A 324 9.59 3.37 -1.93
CA THR A 324 9.63 2.53 -0.73
C THR A 324 10.18 3.29 0.46
N MET A 325 9.53 3.13 1.61
CA MET A 325 9.87 3.77 2.87
C MET A 325 9.62 2.82 4.03
N LEU A 326 10.68 2.52 4.80
CA LEU A 326 10.64 1.56 5.90
C LEU A 326 9.48 1.85 6.87
N CYS A 327 8.70 0.85 7.22
CA CYS A 327 7.48 0.91 8.02
C CYS A 327 6.31 1.72 7.42
N PHE A 328 6.51 2.50 6.36
CA PHE A 328 5.42 3.35 5.84
C PHE A 328 4.90 2.89 4.46
N ARG A 329 5.79 2.71 3.48
CA ARG A 329 5.45 2.24 2.14
C ARG A 329 6.32 1.05 1.77
N THR A 330 5.77 -0.12 1.94
CA THR A 330 6.46 -1.39 1.79
C THR A 330 5.84 -2.21 0.66
N ARG A 331 6.59 -3.12 0.07
CA ARG A 331 6.09 -4.04 -0.95
C ARG A 331 5.32 -5.21 -0.35
N ARG A 332 5.68 -5.64 0.86
CA ARG A 332 4.88 -6.52 1.70
C ARG A 332 4.39 -5.73 2.91
N MET A 333 3.10 -5.81 3.20
CA MET A 333 2.47 -5.15 4.33
C MET A 333 1.45 -6.06 5.00
N ASN A 334 1.27 -5.88 6.32
CA ASN A 334 0.30 -6.61 7.11
C ASN A 334 -0.88 -5.69 7.44
N MET A 335 -2.02 -5.96 6.82
CA MET A 335 -3.20 -5.10 6.93
C MET A 335 -4.21 -5.72 7.91
N PRO A 336 -4.49 -5.06 9.04
CA PRO A 336 -5.63 -5.40 9.90
C PRO A 336 -6.94 -5.02 9.23
N ASP A 337 -7.42 -5.87 8.34
CA ASP A 337 -8.49 -5.58 7.40
C ASP A 337 -9.83 -6.03 7.97
N LEU A 338 -10.69 -5.06 8.28
CA LEU A 338 -12.04 -5.26 8.77
C LEU A 338 -13.05 -4.93 7.68
N HIS A 339 -13.94 -5.89 7.38
CA HIS A 339 -15.11 -5.67 6.55
C HIS A 339 -16.37 -5.76 7.39
N VAL A 340 -17.19 -4.69 7.40
CA VAL A 340 -18.49 -4.69 8.06
C VAL A 340 -19.57 -4.88 7.00
N ILE A 341 -20.34 -5.95 7.15
CA ILE A 341 -21.40 -6.33 6.22
C ILE A 341 -22.73 -5.75 6.72
N CYS A 342 -23.30 -4.84 5.93
CA CYS A 342 -24.51 -4.10 6.25
C CYS A 342 -25.64 -4.46 5.30
N LYS A 343 -26.90 -4.35 5.76
CA LYS A 343 -28.07 -4.71 4.94
C LYS A 343 -28.39 -3.66 3.87
N ASP A 344 -28.12 -2.37 4.15
CA ASP A 344 -28.50 -1.23 3.31
C ASP A 344 -27.59 -0.01 3.56
N ILE A 345 -27.77 1.04 2.76
CA ILE A 345 -27.00 2.29 2.87
C ILE A 345 -27.19 2.96 4.24
N PRO A 346 -28.40 3.16 4.78
CA PRO A 346 -28.56 3.79 6.10
C PRO A 346 -27.80 3.06 7.22
N GLN A 347 -27.83 1.72 7.23
CA GLN A 347 -27.05 0.95 8.20
C GLN A 347 -25.56 1.09 7.97
N SER A 348 -25.11 1.16 6.71
CA SER A 348 -23.70 1.35 6.40
C SER A 348 -23.19 2.72 6.83
N GLU A 349 -23.98 3.79 6.66
CA GLU A 349 -23.62 5.14 7.12
C GLU A 349 -23.52 5.24 8.65
N ASP A 350 -24.47 4.62 9.39
CA ASP A 350 -24.41 4.56 10.86
C ASP A 350 -23.12 3.86 11.34
N TRP A 351 -22.75 2.75 10.70
CA TRP A 351 -21.52 2.03 11.03
C TRP A 351 -20.26 2.73 10.55
N PHE A 352 -20.34 3.43 9.43
CA PHE A 352 -19.25 4.28 8.94
C PHE A 352 -18.86 5.33 9.98
N MET A 353 -19.83 6.05 10.53
CA MET A 353 -19.61 7.05 11.58
C MET A 353 -19.03 6.44 12.87
N LYS A 354 -19.44 5.22 13.26
CA LYS A 354 -18.87 4.52 14.42
C LYS A 354 -17.41 4.11 14.20
N LEU A 355 -17.06 3.72 12.97
CA LEU A 355 -15.69 3.39 12.60
C LEU A 355 -14.79 4.65 12.51
N ASP A 356 -15.32 5.75 11.97
CA ASP A 356 -14.69 7.05 11.98
C ASP A 356 -14.34 7.48 13.41
N ASP A 357 -15.31 7.43 14.33
CA ASP A 357 -15.07 7.70 15.75
C ASP A 357 -13.93 6.85 16.32
N ARG A 358 -13.92 5.58 15.98
CA ARG A 358 -12.90 4.66 16.49
C ARG A 358 -11.51 5.04 15.98
N ILE A 359 -11.38 5.43 14.72
CA ILE A 359 -10.13 5.89 14.14
C ILE A 359 -9.60 7.14 14.86
N TYR A 360 -10.47 8.12 15.12
CA TYR A 360 -10.07 9.32 15.87
C TYR A 360 -9.68 9.03 17.32
N ILE A 361 -10.38 8.13 18.00
CA ILE A 361 -10.01 7.67 19.36
C ILE A 361 -8.60 7.08 19.37
N GLU A 362 -8.27 6.25 18.38
CA GLU A 362 -6.95 5.61 18.31
C GLU A 362 -5.84 6.62 17.99
N ALA A 363 -6.09 7.62 17.15
CA ALA A 363 -5.16 8.73 16.94
C ALA A 363 -4.92 9.52 18.23
N GLY A 364 -5.98 9.88 18.94
CA GLY A 364 -5.90 10.63 20.20
C GLY A 364 -5.09 9.92 21.28
N LYS A 365 -5.12 8.59 21.37
CA LYS A 365 -4.28 7.81 22.28
C LYS A 365 -2.78 7.98 22.02
N LEU A 366 -2.39 8.30 20.79
CA LEU A 366 -1.02 8.60 20.39
C LEU A 366 -0.69 10.10 20.48
N GLY A 367 -1.65 10.95 20.91
CA GLY A 367 -1.50 12.40 20.87
C GLY A 367 -1.47 12.95 19.44
N ARG A 368 -2.07 12.22 18.48
CA ARG A 368 -2.16 12.63 17.08
C ARG A 368 -3.60 13.05 16.76
N ASP A 369 -3.71 13.77 15.68
CA ASP A 369 -5.00 14.21 15.14
C ASP A 369 -5.02 14.00 13.63
N TYR A 370 -6.20 13.72 13.07
CA TYR A 370 -6.35 13.41 11.65
C TYR A 370 -6.97 14.56 10.88
N GLU A 371 -6.52 14.71 9.63
CA GLU A 371 -7.19 15.47 8.58
C GLU A 371 -7.81 14.53 7.55
N MET A 372 -8.89 14.94 6.92
CA MET A 372 -9.68 14.08 6.05
C MET A 372 -9.54 14.49 4.57
N LEU A 373 -9.10 13.54 3.75
CA LEU A 373 -9.30 13.54 2.31
C LEU A 373 -10.45 12.58 1.99
N VAL A 374 -11.53 13.10 1.39
CA VAL A 374 -12.73 12.32 1.10
C VAL A 374 -12.87 12.16 -0.40
N ASN A 375 -12.70 10.94 -0.87
CA ASN A 375 -12.83 10.59 -2.27
C ASN A 375 -14.25 10.14 -2.57
N PHE A 376 -14.85 10.67 -3.63
CA PHE A 376 -16.15 10.27 -4.15
C PHE A 376 -16.01 9.70 -5.56
N SER A 377 -16.68 8.58 -5.83
CA SER A 377 -16.72 7.97 -7.15
C SER A 377 -17.51 8.81 -8.17
N SER A 378 -18.43 9.67 -7.70
CA SER A 378 -19.22 10.59 -8.52
C SER A 378 -19.83 11.71 -7.68
N LYS A 379 -20.41 12.73 -8.35
CA LYS A 379 -21.19 13.80 -7.67
C LYS A 379 -22.50 13.28 -7.10
N GLU A 380 -23.10 12.26 -7.68
CA GLU A 380 -24.29 11.59 -7.16
C GLU A 380 -23.97 10.88 -5.83
N ALA A 381 -22.81 10.19 -5.75
CA ALA A 381 -22.33 9.58 -4.52
C ALA A 381 -22.12 10.63 -3.41
N TYR A 382 -21.56 11.79 -3.75
CA TYR A 382 -21.47 12.91 -2.80
C TYR A 382 -22.85 13.37 -2.32
N THR A 383 -23.79 13.58 -3.23
CA THR A 383 -25.14 14.00 -2.89
C THR A 383 -25.81 13.00 -1.95
N GLN A 384 -25.61 11.69 -2.20
CA GLN A 384 -26.15 10.61 -1.38
C GLN A 384 -25.61 10.63 0.05
N HIS A 385 -24.29 10.83 0.23
CA HIS A 385 -23.60 10.71 1.52
C HIS A 385 -23.29 12.05 2.20
N LYS A 386 -23.72 13.19 1.61
CA LYS A 386 -23.42 14.55 2.11
C LYS A 386 -23.86 14.76 3.56
N GLU A 387 -25.04 14.29 3.94
CA GLU A 387 -25.56 14.48 5.30
C GLU A 387 -24.72 13.70 6.34
N MET A 388 -24.35 12.45 6.05
CA MET A 388 -23.42 11.68 6.88
C MET A 388 -22.08 12.42 7.04
N LEU A 389 -21.51 12.90 5.94
CA LEU A 389 -20.24 13.61 5.98
C LEU A 389 -20.33 14.90 6.81
N LEU A 390 -21.40 15.69 6.66
CA LEU A 390 -21.59 16.91 7.47
C LEU A 390 -21.70 16.61 8.98
N GLN A 391 -22.30 15.47 9.36
CA GLN A 391 -22.33 15.04 10.76
C GLN A 391 -20.91 14.74 11.27
N ILE A 392 -20.09 14.06 10.48
CA ILE A 392 -18.68 13.78 10.80
C ILE A 392 -17.91 15.09 10.96
N LEU A 393 -18.00 16.03 9.99
CA LEU A 393 -17.29 17.31 10.04
C LEU A 393 -17.71 18.16 11.24
N LYS A 394 -19.01 18.24 11.54
CA LYS A 394 -19.52 18.95 12.72
C LYS A 394 -19.00 18.34 14.01
N LYS A 395 -18.98 17.02 14.12
CA LYS A 395 -18.49 16.31 15.30
C LYS A 395 -17.04 16.58 15.61
N HIS A 396 -16.19 16.52 14.58
CA HIS A 396 -14.76 16.78 14.72
C HIS A 396 -14.41 18.26 14.65
N ASN A 397 -15.35 19.12 14.27
CA ASN A 397 -15.17 20.55 14.02
C ASN A 397 -14.00 20.81 13.04
N LYS A 398 -13.98 20.07 11.93
CA LYS A 398 -12.91 20.11 10.93
C LYS A 398 -13.45 20.19 9.51
N PRO A 399 -12.74 20.88 8.59
CA PRO A 399 -13.02 20.80 7.17
C PRO A 399 -12.58 19.43 6.61
N ALA A 400 -13.10 19.09 5.44
CA ALA A 400 -12.57 17.99 4.62
C ALA A 400 -12.20 18.49 3.22
N LEU A 401 -11.13 17.93 2.67
CA LEU A 401 -10.82 18.06 1.25
C LEU A 401 -11.59 16.98 0.50
N LEU A 402 -12.54 17.36 -0.36
CA LEU A 402 -13.29 16.44 -1.20
C LEU A 402 -12.61 16.32 -2.55
N HIS A 403 -12.45 15.08 -3.01
CA HIS A 403 -11.92 14.73 -4.31
C HIS A 403 -12.98 13.97 -5.11
N PHE A 404 -13.36 14.49 -6.26
CA PHE A 404 -14.28 13.84 -7.20
C PHE A 404 -13.47 13.19 -8.30
N TYR A 405 -13.61 11.87 -8.39
CA TYR A 405 -12.96 11.07 -9.41
C TYR A 405 -13.59 11.32 -10.79
N PRO A 406 -12.84 11.11 -11.88
CA PRO A 406 -13.36 11.26 -13.24
C PRO A 406 -14.57 10.37 -13.50
N GLU A 407 -15.57 10.91 -14.20
CA GLU A 407 -16.72 10.12 -14.66
C GLU A 407 -16.30 9.03 -15.66
N GLY A 408 -17.09 7.95 -15.72
CA GLY A 408 -16.89 6.85 -16.66
C GLY A 408 -16.03 5.70 -16.15
N ILE A 409 -15.49 5.77 -14.93
CA ILE A 409 -14.82 4.66 -14.26
C ILE A 409 -15.80 4.00 -13.27
N ASN A 410 -16.02 2.70 -13.43
CA ASN A 410 -16.91 1.95 -12.55
C ASN A 410 -16.18 1.52 -11.27
N TYR A 411 -16.19 2.40 -10.27
CA TYR A 411 -15.66 2.09 -8.95
C TYR A 411 -16.60 1.17 -8.17
N TYR A 412 -16.05 0.26 -7.37
CA TYR A 412 -16.85 -0.60 -6.49
C TYR A 412 -17.33 0.14 -5.22
N TRP A 413 -16.71 1.28 -4.90
CA TRP A 413 -17.03 2.11 -3.73
C TRP A 413 -17.70 3.42 -4.17
N THR A 414 -18.45 4.03 -3.26
CA THR A 414 -19.11 5.33 -3.44
C THR A 414 -18.36 6.46 -2.73
N VAL A 415 -17.90 6.21 -1.51
CA VAL A 415 -17.11 7.15 -0.70
C VAL A 415 -15.96 6.43 -0.02
N ASN A 416 -14.81 7.10 0.05
CA ASN A 416 -13.61 6.68 0.77
C ASN A 416 -13.03 7.86 1.53
N ILE A 417 -12.91 7.76 2.86
CA ILE A 417 -12.16 8.72 3.67
C ILE A 417 -10.75 8.18 3.92
N GLU A 418 -9.76 9.01 3.66
CA GLU A 418 -8.36 8.82 4.01
C GLU A 418 -8.01 9.75 5.16
N TYR A 419 -7.44 9.18 6.23
CA TYR A 419 -7.06 9.91 7.44
C TYR A 419 -5.57 10.21 7.42
N HIS A 420 -5.23 11.50 7.42
CA HIS A 420 -3.86 11.98 7.29
C HIS A 420 -3.34 12.60 8.58
N ILE A 421 -2.08 12.29 8.93
CA ILE A 421 -1.31 12.97 9.98
C ILE A 421 -0.21 13.83 9.36
N LEU A 422 0.24 14.85 10.10
CA LEU A 422 1.46 15.58 9.78
C LEU A 422 2.65 14.88 10.42
N ASP A 423 3.60 14.35 9.64
CA ASP A 423 4.82 13.72 10.17
C ASP A 423 5.88 14.75 10.63
N ASP A 424 6.95 14.28 11.31
CA ASP A 424 8.06 15.16 11.77
C ASP A 424 8.74 15.91 10.61
N MET A 425 8.63 15.39 9.38
CA MET A 425 9.16 16.04 8.18
C MET A 425 8.15 16.96 7.49
N LYS A 426 7.07 17.33 8.16
CA LYS A 426 6.01 18.20 7.63
C LYS A 426 5.36 17.65 6.36
N ARG A 427 5.08 16.36 6.32
CA ARG A 427 4.35 15.71 5.21
C ARG A 427 3.01 15.22 5.71
N ALA A 428 1.96 15.43 4.91
CA ALA A 428 0.68 14.78 5.13
C ALA A 428 0.80 13.28 4.75
N ARG A 429 0.52 12.40 5.72
CA ARG A 429 0.68 10.95 5.59
C ARG A 429 -0.64 10.25 5.88
N GLU A 430 -1.16 9.55 4.89
CA GLU A 430 -2.30 8.66 5.04
C GLU A 430 -1.96 7.49 5.96
N ILE A 431 -2.74 7.30 7.02
CA ILE A 431 -2.58 6.22 7.99
C ILE A 431 -3.67 5.16 7.82
N GLY A 432 -4.93 5.56 7.80
CA GLY A 432 -6.06 4.63 7.73
C GLY A 432 -7.14 5.11 6.78
N THR A 433 -8.08 4.22 6.48
CA THR A 433 -9.23 4.52 5.59
C THR A 433 -10.52 3.89 6.10
N VAL A 434 -11.65 4.48 5.67
CA VAL A 434 -12.97 3.83 5.70
C VAL A 434 -13.65 4.04 4.35
N GLN A 435 -14.22 2.96 3.78
CA GLN A 435 -14.88 2.99 2.47
C GLN A 435 -16.28 2.38 2.53
N ILE A 436 -17.22 2.90 1.75
CA ILE A 436 -18.52 2.27 1.47
C ILE A 436 -18.46 1.61 0.10
N ASP A 437 -18.57 0.30 0.07
CA ASP A 437 -18.52 -0.55 -1.12
C ASP A 437 -19.92 -1.06 -1.47
N VAL A 438 -20.39 -0.71 -2.66
CA VAL A 438 -21.70 -1.11 -3.20
C VAL A 438 -21.57 -2.11 -4.35
N GLY A 439 -20.36 -2.45 -4.76
CA GLY A 439 -20.10 -3.23 -5.98
C GLY A 439 -19.62 -4.65 -5.73
N ASN A 440 -18.73 -4.87 -4.76
CA ASN A 440 -18.07 -6.17 -4.59
C ASN A 440 -19.00 -7.28 -4.11
N ALA A 441 -20.03 -6.98 -3.32
CA ALA A 441 -20.99 -8.00 -2.92
C ALA A 441 -21.62 -8.70 -4.15
N LYS A 442 -22.01 -7.93 -5.16
CA LYS A 442 -22.54 -8.46 -6.42
C LYS A 442 -21.46 -9.16 -7.23
N ARG A 443 -20.28 -8.56 -7.34
CA ARG A 443 -19.14 -9.08 -8.11
C ARG A 443 -18.66 -10.45 -7.62
N PHE A 444 -18.62 -10.66 -6.30
CA PHE A 444 -18.25 -11.93 -5.67
C PHE A 444 -19.42 -12.87 -5.40
N GLY A 445 -20.67 -12.46 -5.63
CA GLY A 445 -21.86 -13.27 -5.37
C GLY A 445 -22.21 -13.43 -3.88
N ILE A 446 -21.83 -12.44 -3.04
CA ILE A 446 -22.15 -12.43 -1.61
C ILE A 446 -23.60 -11.98 -1.45
N THR A 447 -24.46 -12.82 -0.83
CA THR A 447 -25.88 -12.50 -0.63
C THR A 447 -26.32 -12.79 0.79
N TYR A 448 -27.29 -12.02 1.28
CA TYR A 448 -28.05 -12.37 2.48
C TYR A 448 -29.53 -12.61 2.17
N THR A 449 -30.21 -13.33 3.04
CA THR A 449 -31.66 -13.56 2.93
C THR A 449 -32.39 -12.49 3.76
N ASP A 450 -33.27 -11.70 3.10
CA ASP A 450 -34.04 -10.65 3.73
C ASP A 450 -35.26 -11.20 4.53
N GLU A 451 -36.08 -10.33 5.12
CA GLU A 451 -37.25 -10.66 5.91
C GLU A 451 -38.33 -11.43 5.12
N ASN A 452 -38.34 -11.25 3.79
CA ASN A 452 -39.30 -11.87 2.88
C ASN A 452 -38.73 -13.15 2.24
N GLY A 453 -37.57 -13.64 2.68
CA GLY A 453 -36.93 -14.82 2.14
C GLY A 453 -36.23 -14.60 0.80
N LYS A 454 -36.05 -13.35 0.32
CA LYS A 454 -35.37 -13.01 -0.92
C LYS A 454 -33.89 -12.82 -0.70
N LYS A 455 -33.11 -13.17 -1.71
CA LYS A 455 -31.67 -12.90 -1.74
C LYS A 455 -31.40 -11.45 -2.14
N GLN A 456 -30.61 -10.75 -1.33
CA GLN A 456 -30.17 -9.36 -1.53
C GLN A 456 -28.65 -9.28 -1.46
N TYR A 457 -28.05 -8.28 -2.11
CA TYR A 457 -26.64 -7.96 -1.99
C TYR A 457 -26.42 -6.99 -0.82
N PRO A 458 -25.53 -7.31 0.14
CA PRO A 458 -25.21 -6.39 1.23
C PRO A 458 -24.33 -5.24 0.75
N ILE A 459 -24.28 -4.17 1.56
CA ILE A 459 -23.27 -3.11 1.48
C ILE A 459 -22.09 -3.53 2.35
N ILE A 460 -20.86 -3.27 1.91
CA ILE A 460 -19.64 -3.64 2.62
C ILE A 460 -18.88 -2.38 3.02
N LEU A 461 -18.53 -2.25 4.31
CA LEU A 461 -17.57 -1.25 4.74
C LEU A 461 -16.18 -1.88 4.80
N HIS A 462 -15.18 -1.19 4.29
CA HIS A 462 -13.77 -1.56 4.41
C HIS A 462 -13.09 -0.60 5.36
N THR A 463 -12.28 -1.10 6.29
CA THR A 463 -11.43 -0.26 7.14
C THR A 463 -10.22 -1.00 7.66
N ALA A 464 -9.12 -0.27 7.78
CA ALA A 464 -7.98 -0.60 8.61
C ALA A 464 -7.85 0.51 9.66
N VAL A 465 -8.43 0.30 10.86
CA VAL A 465 -8.60 1.34 11.90
C VAL A 465 -7.28 2.02 12.29
N ILE A 466 -6.19 1.27 12.32
CA ILE A 466 -4.84 1.78 12.63
C ILE A 466 -3.91 1.80 11.40
N GLY A 467 -4.45 1.60 10.20
CA GLY A 467 -3.68 1.35 9.01
C GLY A 467 -3.00 -0.02 9.02
N THR A 468 -1.93 -0.21 8.25
CA THR A 468 -1.12 -1.43 8.35
C THR A 468 -0.38 -1.48 9.68
N VAL A 469 0.00 -2.68 10.13
CA VAL A 469 0.80 -2.85 11.37
C VAL A 469 2.09 -2.06 11.29
N GLU A 470 2.72 -2.03 10.11
CA GLU A 470 3.93 -1.28 9.84
C GLU A 470 3.70 0.24 9.95
N ARG A 471 2.59 0.77 9.39
CA ARG A 471 2.24 2.20 9.49
C ARG A 471 1.92 2.60 10.92
N TYR A 472 1.37 1.70 11.73
CA TYR A 472 1.17 1.96 13.15
C TYR A 472 2.50 2.06 13.91
N LEU A 473 3.46 1.16 13.64
CA LEU A 473 4.83 1.26 14.15
C LEU A 473 5.50 2.57 13.70
N TYR A 474 5.36 2.93 12.43
CA TYR A 474 5.83 4.23 11.92
C TYR A 474 5.24 5.39 12.74
N THR A 475 3.92 5.39 12.97
CA THR A 475 3.24 6.46 13.72
C THR A 475 3.73 6.56 15.16
N LEU A 476 3.99 5.42 15.82
CA LEU A 476 4.60 5.38 17.16
C LEU A 476 6.00 6.02 17.17
N PHE A 477 6.84 5.66 16.21
CA PHE A 477 8.21 6.18 16.11
C PHE A 477 8.24 7.66 15.71
N ASP A 478 7.43 8.06 14.74
CA ASP A 478 7.30 9.45 14.33
C ASP A 478 6.80 10.33 15.46
N THR A 479 5.82 9.87 16.24
CA THR A 479 5.33 10.57 17.43
C THR A 479 6.43 10.77 18.47
N ALA A 480 7.23 9.73 18.72
CA ALA A 480 8.34 9.82 19.66
C ALA A 480 9.44 10.79 19.19
N VAL A 481 9.70 10.82 17.88
CA VAL A 481 10.62 11.80 17.26
C VAL A 481 10.08 13.22 17.36
N MET A 482 8.78 13.42 17.13
CA MET A 482 8.16 14.74 17.30
C MET A 482 8.27 15.27 18.73
N MET A 483 8.16 14.39 19.76
CA MET A 483 8.41 14.78 21.15
C MET A 483 9.82 15.34 21.32
N GLU A 484 10.84 14.69 20.73
CA GLU A 484 12.22 15.16 20.81
C GLU A 484 12.44 16.49 20.05
N THR A 485 11.81 16.65 18.90
CA THR A 485 11.84 17.92 18.14
C THR A 485 11.23 19.06 18.95
N GLN A 486 10.28 18.76 19.85
CA GLN A 486 9.70 19.71 20.82
C GLN A 486 10.53 19.88 22.08
N GLY A 487 11.74 19.31 22.18
CA GLY A 487 12.62 19.41 23.35
C GLY A 487 12.22 18.49 24.50
N LYS A 488 11.32 17.52 24.30
CA LYS A 488 10.95 16.50 25.28
C LYS A 488 11.76 15.23 25.07
N LEU A 489 11.83 14.37 26.07
CA LEU A 489 12.41 13.04 25.90
C LEU A 489 11.41 12.19 25.11
N GLY A 490 11.84 11.61 23.98
CA GLY A 490 11.03 10.69 23.19
C GLY A 490 10.72 9.42 23.99
N THR A 491 9.45 9.02 24.01
CA THR A 491 8.95 7.83 24.70
C THR A 491 8.04 7.02 23.81
N LEU A 492 7.94 5.72 24.11
CA LEU A 492 6.93 4.83 23.53
C LEU A 492 5.89 4.51 24.61
N PRO A 493 4.63 4.22 24.24
CA PRO A 493 3.67 3.66 25.18
C PRO A 493 4.23 2.39 25.84
N VAL A 494 4.06 2.24 27.15
CA VAL A 494 4.67 1.14 27.94
C VAL A 494 4.25 -0.24 27.42
N TRP A 495 3.02 -0.37 26.92
CA TRP A 495 2.51 -1.65 26.42
C TRP A 495 3.25 -2.17 25.18
N VAL A 496 3.76 -1.31 24.31
CA VAL A 496 4.47 -1.71 23.09
C VAL A 496 5.98 -1.79 23.29
N ASN A 497 6.50 -1.23 24.40
CA ASN A 497 7.93 -1.26 24.68
C ASN A 497 8.40 -2.71 24.91
N PRO A 498 9.41 -3.23 24.19
CA PRO A 498 9.88 -4.60 24.36
C PRO A 498 10.27 -4.92 25.80
N GLU A 499 11.04 -4.04 26.44
CA GLU A 499 11.37 -4.14 27.87
C GLU A 499 10.66 -3.01 28.63
N GLN A 500 9.73 -3.37 29.49
CA GLN A 500 9.01 -2.41 30.32
C GLN A 500 9.82 -1.97 31.52
N VAL A 501 10.51 -2.93 32.14
CA VAL A 501 11.40 -2.72 33.31
C VAL A 501 12.75 -3.36 33.02
N ARG A 502 13.85 -2.71 33.43
CA ARG A 502 15.19 -3.33 33.45
C ARG A 502 15.83 -3.17 34.79
N LEU A 503 16.29 -4.31 35.37
CA LEU A 503 17.07 -4.39 36.58
C LEU A 503 18.55 -4.42 36.23
N LEU A 504 19.35 -3.58 36.89
CA LEU A 504 20.79 -3.45 36.66
C LEU A 504 21.53 -3.83 37.94
N THR A 505 22.30 -4.92 37.94
CA THR A 505 23.08 -5.31 39.10
C THR A 505 24.35 -4.45 39.25
N VAL A 506 24.66 -4.01 40.47
CA VAL A 506 25.92 -3.31 40.77
C VAL A 506 27.09 -4.29 40.74
N SER A 507 26.88 -5.52 41.25
CA SER A 507 27.85 -6.62 41.23
C SER A 507 27.11 -7.98 41.24
N ASP A 508 27.85 -9.07 41.08
CA ASP A 508 27.29 -10.42 41.08
C ASP A 508 26.62 -10.77 42.43
N ALA A 509 27.06 -10.17 43.55
CA ALA A 509 26.43 -10.34 44.86
C ALA A 509 24.96 -9.90 44.90
N HIS A 510 24.55 -8.97 43.99
CA HIS A 510 23.18 -8.45 43.92
C HIS A 510 22.29 -9.25 42.95
N LEU A 511 22.89 -10.17 42.17
CA LEU A 511 22.15 -10.94 41.14
C LEU A 511 21.00 -11.78 41.74
N PRO A 512 21.15 -12.48 42.90
CA PRO A 512 20.03 -13.23 43.48
C PRO A 512 18.81 -12.35 43.80
N LYS A 513 19.03 -11.15 44.35
CA LYS A 513 17.95 -10.23 44.69
C LYS A 513 17.32 -9.63 43.44
N ALA A 514 18.12 -9.22 42.44
CA ALA A 514 17.63 -8.73 41.18
C ALA A 514 16.80 -9.80 40.42
N THR A 515 17.22 -11.08 40.52
CA THR A 515 16.48 -12.21 39.96
C THR A 515 15.13 -12.40 40.65
N GLU A 516 15.08 -12.37 42.01
CA GLU A 516 13.84 -12.44 42.78
C GLU A 516 12.85 -11.32 42.37
N MET A 517 13.35 -10.08 42.22
CA MET A 517 12.53 -8.93 41.78
C MET A 517 12.03 -9.10 40.36
N ALA A 518 12.89 -9.58 39.43
CA ALA A 518 12.53 -9.88 38.07
C ALA A 518 11.44 -10.95 37.98
N ASP A 519 11.57 -12.03 38.79
CA ASP A 519 10.58 -13.11 38.84
C ASP A 519 9.21 -12.61 39.33
N LYS A 520 9.19 -11.76 40.37
CA LYS A 520 7.95 -11.13 40.86
C LYS A 520 7.26 -10.30 39.80
N LEU A 521 7.97 -9.41 39.09
CA LEU A 521 7.42 -8.58 38.03
C LEU A 521 6.95 -9.42 36.85
N GLN A 522 7.72 -10.42 36.44
CA GLN A 522 7.40 -11.31 35.34
C GLN A 522 6.16 -12.17 35.65
N ALA A 523 5.98 -12.63 36.91
CA ALA A 523 4.78 -13.34 37.31
C ALA A 523 3.50 -12.47 37.21
N MET A 524 3.64 -11.14 37.28
CA MET A 524 2.55 -10.18 37.05
C MET A 524 2.37 -9.81 35.56
N GLY A 525 3.06 -10.49 34.63
CA GLY A 525 2.97 -10.27 33.21
C GLY A 525 3.78 -9.09 32.67
N ILE A 526 4.71 -8.55 33.45
CA ILE A 526 5.58 -7.44 33.08
C ILE A 526 6.81 -7.98 32.34
N ARG A 527 7.20 -7.36 31.22
CA ARG A 527 8.41 -7.72 30.48
C ARG A 527 9.64 -7.08 31.14
N VAL A 528 10.47 -7.94 31.73
CA VAL A 528 11.62 -7.52 32.51
C VAL A 528 12.91 -7.94 31.83
N GLY A 529 13.84 -7.00 31.67
CA GLY A 529 15.23 -7.26 31.34
C GLY A 529 16.10 -7.28 32.62
N LEU A 530 17.15 -8.08 32.63
CA LEU A 530 18.12 -8.18 33.72
C LEU A 530 19.54 -7.98 33.18
N ASP A 531 20.17 -6.86 33.53
CA ASP A 531 21.57 -6.61 33.15
C ASP A 531 22.53 -7.18 34.18
N ASP A 532 22.86 -8.43 33.95
CA ASP A 532 23.76 -9.27 34.75
C ASP A 532 25.22 -9.25 34.25
N ARG A 533 25.55 -8.39 33.30
CA ARG A 533 26.91 -8.31 32.71
C ARG A 533 27.91 -7.68 33.70
N GLY A 534 29.19 -8.06 33.57
CA GLY A 534 30.28 -7.49 34.39
C GLY A 534 30.70 -6.07 33.98
N GLU A 535 29.73 -5.17 33.71
CA GLU A 535 29.95 -3.81 33.27
C GLU A 535 29.72 -2.80 34.41
N THR A 536 30.28 -1.59 34.27
CA THR A 536 30.06 -0.54 35.29
C THR A 536 28.59 -0.09 35.29
N VAL A 537 28.06 0.27 36.49
CA VAL A 537 26.67 0.76 36.64
C VAL A 537 26.37 1.92 35.71
N GLY A 538 27.31 2.87 35.57
CA GLY A 538 27.13 4.01 34.66
C GLY A 538 26.94 3.59 33.19
N LYS A 539 27.66 2.53 32.75
CA LYS A 539 27.51 1.98 31.39
C LYS A 539 26.14 1.27 31.24
N LYS A 540 25.74 0.47 32.22
CA LYS A 540 24.44 -0.22 32.26
C LYS A 540 23.27 0.80 32.20
N VAL A 541 23.31 1.84 33.06
CA VAL A 541 22.28 2.90 33.08
C VAL A 541 22.22 3.64 31.74
N ARG A 542 23.38 4.01 31.17
CA ARG A 542 23.43 4.66 29.84
C ARG A 542 22.79 3.77 28.78
N GLN A 543 23.14 2.48 28.77
CA GLN A 543 22.58 1.52 27.82
C GLN A 543 21.07 1.38 27.97
N ALA A 544 20.55 1.24 29.18
CA ALA A 544 19.11 1.13 29.45
C ALA A 544 18.34 2.38 28.94
N LYS A 545 18.90 3.57 29.15
CA LYS A 545 18.35 4.83 28.63
C LYS A 545 18.40 4.90 27.09
N GLN A 546 19.50 4.43 26.50
CA GLN A 546 19.66 4.34 25.04
C GLN A 546 18.72 3.30 24.43
N ASP A 547 18.43 2.21 25.12
CA ASP A 547 17.48 1.17 24.69
C ASP A 547 16.02 1.56 24.88
N TRP A 548 15.75 2.74 25.39
CA TRP A 548 14.41 3.28 25.61
C TRP A 548 13.55 2.49 26.60
N VAL A 549 14.20 1.82 27.57
CA VAL A 549 13.49 1.11 28.65
C VAL A 549 12.63 2.11 29.44
N ALA A 550 11.36 1.73 29.70
CA ALA A 550 10.43 2.63 30.38
C ALA A 550 10.79 2.88 31.84
N TYR A 551 11.18 1.82 32.56
CA TYR A 551 11.55 1.85 33.98
C TYR A 551 12.89 1.15 34.22
N VAL A 552 13.81 1.80 34.93
CA VAL A 552 15.14 1.23 35.21
C VAL A 552 15.42 1.29 36.71
N ILE A 553 15.86 0.16 37.26
CA ILE A 553 16.23 0.00 38.69
C ILE A 553 17.69 -0.43 38.76
N VAL A 554 18.49 0.28 39.53
CA VAL A 554 19.82 -0.16 39.93
C VAL A 554 19.69 -0.95 41.22
N VAL A 555 20.15 -2.20 41.25
CA VAL A 555 20.09 -3.09 42.43
C VAL A 555 21.48 -3.18 43.05
N GLY A 556 21.65 -2.49 44.16
CA GLY A 556 22.85 -2.47 44.99
C GLY A 556 22.53 -2.81 46.46
N ASP A 557 23.48 -2.57 47.38
CA ASP A 557 23.33 -2.88 48.80
C ASP A 557 22.10 -2.21 49.44
N LYS A 558 21.77 -0.99 49.00
CA LYS A 558 20.59 -0.25 49.47
C LYS A 558 19.30 -0.97 49.06
N GLU A 559 19.17 -1.37 47.81
CA GLU A 559 17.97 -2.02 47.27
C GLU A 559 17.82 -3.47 47.74
N VAL A 560 18.91 -4.11 48.18
CA VAL A 560 18.85 -5.44 48.83
C VAL A 560 18.23 -5.35 50.22
N SER A 561 18.49 -4.25 50.95
CA SER A 561 18.08 -4.06 52.35
C SER A 561 16.83 -3.20 52.54
N SER A 562 16.31 -2.56 51.48
CA SER A 562 15.16 -1.66 51.53
C SER A 562 14.02 -2.17 50.64
N GLU A 563 12.78 -1.98 51.10
CA GLU A 563 11.59 -2.20 50.28
C GLU A 563 11.35 -1.06 49.26
N THR A 564 11.91 0.12 49.54
CA THR A 564 11.78 1.30 48.63
C THR A 564 12.96 1.35 47.68
N LEU A 565 12.65 1.41 46.41
CA LEU A 565 13.57 1.40 45.27
C LEU A 565 13.60 2.76 44.61
N SER A 566 14.79 3.18 44.16
CA SER A 566 14.92 4.37 43.28
C SER A 566 14.75 3.95 41.84
N VAL A 567 13.57 4.20 41.27
CA VAL A 567 13.18 3.79 39.92
C VAL A 567 13.32 4.96 38.98
N TYR A 568 14.21 4.86 37.98
CA TYR A 568 14.22 5.83 36.88
C TYR A 568 13.01 5.60 35.99
N GLU A 569 12.23 6.65 35.78
CA GLU A 569 11.07 6.69 34.92
C GLU A 569 11.37 7.53 33.68
N ARG A 570 11.35 6.92 32.49
CA ARG A 570 11.68 7.60 31.22
C ARG A 570 10.69 8.73 30.90
N ALA A 571 9.41 8.54 31.14
CA ALA A 571 8.38 9.51 30.78
C ALA A 571 8.56 10.87 31.47
N VAL A 572 9.05 10.88 32.69
CA VAL A 572 9.32 12.10 33.45
C VAL A 572 10.82 12.44 33.50
N ASN A 573 11.69 11.58 32.97
CA ASN A 573 13.15 11.71 32.97
C ASN A 573 13.73 11.93 34.37
N ALA A 574 13.21 11.24 35.38
CA ALA A 574 13.60 11.40 36.76
C ALA A 574 13.54 10.06 37.54
N ASN A 575 14.20 10.01 38.65
CA ASN A 575 14.05 8.91 39.62
C ASN A 575 12.87 9.19 40.54
N VAL A 576 12.07 8.18 40.79
CA VAL A 576 10.91 8.20 41.69
C VAL A 576 11.07 7.03 42.67
N ASP A 577 10.90 7.31 43.95
CA ASP A 577 10.98 6.27 44.98
C ASP A 577 9.64 5.53 45.08
N MET A 578 9.68 4.20 44.94
CA MET A 578 8.50 3.33 45.03
C MET A 578 8.89 1.89 45.39
N THR A 579 7.94 1.10 45.88
CA THR A 579 8.17 -0.35 46.08
C THR A 579 8.01 -1.10 44.75
N ILE A 580 8.42 -2.40 44.75
CA ILE A 580 8.26 -3.25 43.55
C ILE A 580 6.78 -3.45 43.20
N GLU A 581 5.92 -3.52 44.20
CA GLU A 581 4.47 -3.67 44.07
C GLU A 581 3.85 -2.40 43.48
N GLN A 582 4.26 -1.21 43.93
CA GLN A 582 3.82 0.08 43.36
C GLN A 582 4.25 0.25 41.90
N LEU A 583 5.48 -0.17 41.58
CA LEU A 583 5.94 -0.20 40.18
C LEU A 583 5.09 -1.14 39.33
N ALA A 584 4.84 -2.35 39.83
CA ALA A 584 4.01 -3.33 39.13
C ALA A 584 2.60 -2.80 38.87
N GLU A 585 1.97 -2.23 39.92
CA GLU A 585 0.64 -1.61 39.80
C GLU A 585 0.62 -0.48 38.78
N LYS A 586 1.64 0.38 38.76
CA LYS A 586 1.79 1.45 37.79
C LYS A 586 1.90 0.92 36.38
N VAL A 587 2.77 -0.05 36.11
CA VAL A 587 2.92 -0.67 34.77
C VAL A 587 1.62 -1.34 34.35
N MET A 588 0.98 -2.10 35.24
CA MET A 588 -0.32 -2.73 34.92
C MET A 588 -1.41 -1.72 34.62
N LYS A 589 -1.46 -0.58 35.28
CA LYS A 589 -2.40 0.52 34.99
C LYS A 589 -2.14 1.15 33.62
N GLU A 590 -0.89 1.41 33.28
CA GLU A 590 -0.50 1.99 31.99
C GLU A 590 -0.71 1.02 30.81
N THR A 591 -0.70 -0.27 31.08
CA THR A 591 -0.93 -1.31 30.06
C THR A 591 -2.33 -1.93 30.13
N ALA A 592 -3.21 -1.37 30.97
CA ALA A 592 -4.57 -1.89 31.14
C ALA A 592 -5.34 -1.90 29.81
N GLY A 593 -5.93 -3.05 29.47
CA GLY A 593 -6.67 -3.21 28.21
C GLY A 593 -5.79 -3.33 26.96
N MET A 594 -4.46 -3.23 27.08
CA MET A 594 -3.53 -3.41 25.96
C MET A 594 -3.14 -4.89 25.80
N PRO A 595 -2.64 -5.32 24.60
CA PRO A 595 -2.11 -6.66 24.42
C PRO A 595 -0.85 -6.86 25.26
N ASN A 596 -0.61 -8.12 25.62
CA ASN A 596 0.60 -8.51 26.33
C ASN A 596 1.15 -9.82 25.75
N ARG A 597 2.47 -9.88 25.59
CA ARG A 597 3.23 -11.06 25.16
C ARG A 597 4.52 -11.14 26.00
N PRO A 598 5.12 -12.32 26.18
CA PRO A 598 6.41 -12.43 26.86
C PRO A 598 7.54 -11.81 26.02
N LEU A 599 8.72 -11.65 26.60
CA LEU A 599 9.92 -11.31 25.83
C LEU A 599 10.23 -12.40 24.78
N TYR A 600 10.66 -11.98 23.58
CA TYR A 600 11.10 -12.86 22.49
C TYR A 600 12.61 -13.14 22.52
N MET A 601 13.27 -12.81 23.63
CA MET A 601 14.70 -13.00 23.87
C MET A 601 14.92 -13.30 25.34
N PRO A 602 16.09 -13.86 25.72
CA PRO A 602 16.45 -14.04 27.13
C PRO A 602 16.35 -12.73 27.89
N ARG A 603 15.86 -12.77 29.11
CA ARG A 603 15.82 -11.58 29.98
C ARG A 603 17.21 -11.16 30.49
N GLU A 604 18.12 -12.12 30.68
CA GLU A 604 19.50 -11.88 31.07
C GLU A 604 20.30 -11.36 29.91
N MET A 605 20.85 -10.16 30.04
CA MET A 605 21.60 -9.52 28.96
C MET A 605 22.90 -10.24 28.59
N SER A 606 23.50 -10.97 29.57
CA SER A 606 24.67 -11.82 29.30
C SER A 606 24.41 -12.95 28.31
N LYS A 607 23.14 -13.34 28.13
CA LYS A 607 22.70 -14.41 27.24
C LYS A 607 22.15 -13.88 25.89
N GLN A 608 21.99 -12.57 25.76
CA GLN A 608 21.49 -11.97 24.52
C GLN A 608 22.58 -11.91 23.46
N VAL A 609 22.22 -12.18 22.21
CA VAL A 609 23.08 -11.94 21.05
C VAL A 609 22.96 -10.48 20.63
N ASP A 610 24.06 -9.92 20.13
CA ASP A 610 24.06 -8.59 19.54
C ASP A 610 23.60 -8.70 18.06
N PHE A 611 22.58 -7.94 17.72
CA PHE A 611 22.05 -7.84 16.35
C PHE A 611 22.64 -6.60 15.66
N SER A 612 23.95 -6.44 15.67
CA SER A 612 24.65 -5.30 15.08
C SER A 612 24.53 -5.25 13.53
#